data_510aa9c65036dd585582e7883a16335c
#
_entry.id   510aa9c65036dd585582e7883a16335c
#
_cell.length_a   1.000
_cell.length_b   1.000
_cell.length_c   1.000
_cell.angle_alpha   90.00
_cell.angle_beta   90.00
_cell.angle_gamma   90.00
#
_symmetry.space_group_name_H-M   'P 1'
#
loop_
_entity.id
_entity.type
_entity.pdbx_description
1 polymer ?
#
loop_
_entity_poly.entity_id
_entity_poly.type
_entity_poly.pdbx_seq_one_letter_code
_entity_poly.pdbx_strand_id
1 'polypeptide(L)' 'MRAMPLDLTDAELATAAQACRAMAFQEGERAKRMENPSVRGPIEAAAQRYAALVAKIEAARRKA' A
#
# COMPACT_ATOMS: atom_id res chain seq x y z
N MET A 1 -9.56 20.70 7.07
CA MET A 1 -8.12 20.40 7.25
C MET A 1 -7.53 19.93 5.93
N ARG A 2 -6.42 20.45 5.55
CA ARG A 2 -5.80 19.98 4.33
C ARG A 2 -4.55 19.17 4.63
N ALA A 3 -4.26 18.24 3.72
CA ALA A 3 -3.10 17.40 3.85
C ALA A 3 -1.82 18.23 3.75
N MET A 4 -0.84 17.87 4.54
CA MET A 4 0.48 18.47 4.42
C MET A 4 1.18 17.90 3.20
N PRO A 5 1.86 18.73 2.40
CA PRO A 5 2.63 18.20 1.31
C PRO A 5 3.80 17.37 1.85
N LEU A 6 4.07 16.25 1.22
CA LEU A 6 5.20 15.40 1.56
C LEU A 6 6.34 15.73 0.61
N ASP A 7 7.44 16.15 1.20
CA ASP A 7 8.61 16.57 0.46
C ASP A 7 9.63 15.44 0.42
N LEU A 8 9.29 14.41 -0.35
CA LEU A 8 10.10 13.19 -0.44
C LEU A 8 10.90 13.15 -1.73
N THR A 9 12.12 12.65 -1.64
CA THR A 9 12.94 12.40 -2.82
C THR A 9 12.40 11.20 -3.59
N ASP A 10 12.83 11.03 -4.83
CA ASP A 10 12.45 9.86 -5.62
C ASP A 10 12.89 8.56 -4.94
N ALA A 11 14.08 8.56 -4.35
CA ALA A 11 14.58 7.38 -3.63
C ALA A 11 13.70 7.03 -2.44
N GLU A 12 13.24 8.05 -1.72
CA GLU A 12 12.35 7.84 -0.58
C GLU A 12 10.99 7.33 -1.04
N LEU A 13 10.46 7.86 -2.14
CA LEU A 13 9.22 7.37 -2.72
C LEU A 13 9.36 5.92 -3.17
N ALA A 14 10.48 5.57 -3.79
CA ALA A 14 10.75 4.21 -4.23
C ALA A 14 10.76 3.25 -3.03
N THR A 15 11.40 3.65 -1.94
CA THR A 15 11.47 2.85 -0.71
C THR A 15 10.07 2.66 -0.13
N ALA A 16 9.28 3.73 -0.09
CA ALA A 16 7.91 3.65 0.42
C ALA A 16 7.05 2.71 -0.44
N ALA A 17 7.19 2.80 -1.76
CA ALA A 17 6.45 1.92 -2.67
C ALA A 17 6.83 0.46 -2.45
N GLN A 18 8.11 0.19 -2.27
CA GLN A 18 8.60 -1.16 -2.03
C GLN A 18 8.03 -1.73 -0.72
N ALA A 19 8.03 -0.93 0.33
CA ALA A 19 7.46 -1.35 1.61
C ALA A 19 5.97 -1.64 1.49
N CYS A 20 5.24 -0.79 0.77
CA CYS A 20 3.81 -0.99 0.57
C CYS A 20 3.51 -2.22 -0.27
N ARG A 21 4.35 -2.51 -1.29
CA ARG A 21 4.20 -3.74 -2.07
C ARG A 21 4.38 -4.97 -1.20
N ALA A 22 5.39 -4.96 -0.34
CA ALA A 22 5.65 -6.07 0.58
C ALA A 22 4.46 -6.27 1.50
N MET A 23 3.90 -5.19 2.05
CA MET A 23 2.75 -5.28 2.94
C MET A 23 1.51 -5.76 2.20
N ALA A 24 1.29 -5.29 0.97
CA ALA A 24 0.16 -5.74 0.17
C ALA A 24 0.26 -7.24 -0.09
N PHE A 25 1.45 -7.73 -0.41
CA PHE A 25 1.67 -9.15 -0.65
C PHE A 25 1.43 -9.97 0.63
N GLN A 26 2.02 -9.53 1.75
CA GLN A 26 1.87 -10.23 3.02
C GLN A 26 0.41 -10.31 3.47
N GLU A 27 -0.31 -9.20 3.39
CA GLU A 27 -1.72 -9.17 3.78
C GLU A 27 -2.57 -10.00 2.83
N GLY A 28 -2.25 -9.99 1.54
CA GLY A 28 -2.95 -10.83 0.56
C GLY A 28 -2.76 -12.33 0.86
N GLU A 29 -1.54 -12.73 1.18
CA GLU A 29 -1.26 -14.13 1.54
C GLU A 29 -1.91 -14.51 2.86
N ARG A 30 -1.91 -13.58 3.81
CA ARG A 30 -2.57 -13.80 5.09
C ARG A 30 -4.06 -13.99 4.91
N ALA A 31 -4.69 -13.18 4.05
CA ALA A 31 -6.12 -13.29 3.78
C ALA A 31 -6.47 -14.66 3.19
N LYS A 32 -5.62 -15.20 2.34
CA LYS A 32 -5.86 -16.52 1.73
C LYS A 32 -5.92 -17.64 2.75
N ARG A 33 -5.26 -17.47 3.90
CA ARG A 33 -5.25 -18.47 4.97
C ARG A 33 -6.42 -18.34 5.92
N MET A 34 -7.17 -17.24 5.82
CA MET A 34 -8.29 -16.99 6.71
C MET A 34 -9.56 -17.58 6.11
N GLU A 35 -10.20 -18.49 6.84
CA GLU A 35 -11.45 -19.09 6.40
C GLU A 35 -12.65 -18.25 6.82
N ASN A 36 -12.52 -17.53 7.94
CA ASN A 36 -13.62 -16.73 8.46
C ASN A 36 -13.74 -15.41 7.70
N PRO A 37 -14.86 -15.18 6.97
CA PRO A 37 -15.02 -13.94 6.20
C PRO A 37 -14.94 -12.68 7.04
N SER A 38 -15.33 -12.75 8.32
CA SER A 38 -15.27 -11.59 9.20
C SER A 38 -13.84 -11.15 9.48
N VAL A 39 -12.90 -12.09 9.40
CA VAL A 39 -11.47 -11.81 9.59
C VAL A 39 -10.81 -11.49 8.25
N ARG A 40 -11.17 -12.26 7.21
CA ARG A 40 -10.58 -12.09 5.88
C ARG A 40 -10.88 -10.72 5.28
N GLY A 41 -12.12 -10.25 5.40
CA GLY A 41 -12.54 -9.00 4.77
C GLY A 41 -11.67 -7.80 5.14
N PRO A 42 -11.45 -7.53 6.43
CA PRO A 42 -10.57 -6.42 6.83
C PRO A 42 -9.13 -6.59 6.33
N ILE A 43 -8.62 -7.81 6.27
CA ILE A 43 -7.26 -8.06 5.78
C ILE A 43 -7.18 -7.79 4.28
N GLU A 44 -8.19 -8.24 3.52
CA GLU A 44 -8.24 -7.96 2.08
C GLU A 44 -8.34 -6.46 1.81
N ALA A 45 -9.14 -5.75 2.62
CA ALA A 45 -9.26 -4.30 2.49
C ALA A 45 -7.93 -3.61 2.76
N ALA A 46 -7.17 -4.07 3.75
CA ALA A 46 -5.84 -3.53 4.02
C ALA A 46 -4.90 -3.77 2.86
N ALA A 47 -4.91 -4.99 2.28
CA ALA A 47 -4.08 -5.31 1.13
C ALA A 47 -4.39 -4.37 -0.04
N GLN A 48 -5.67 -4.10 -0.29
CA GLN A 48 -6.08 -3.19 -1.36
C GLN A 48 -5.63 -1.76 -1.11
N ARG A 49 -5.67 -1.32 0.16
CA ARG A 49 -5.20 0.03 0.49
C ARG A 49 -3.70 0.18 0.25
N TYR A 50 -2.92 -0.83 0.59
CA TYR A 50 -1.48 -0.80 0.30
C TYR A 50 -1.23 -0.77 -1.21
N ALA A 51 -1.97 -1.57 -1.98
CA ALA A 51 -1.82 -1.59 -3.43
C ALA A 51 -2.19 -0.24 -4.05
N ALA A 52 -3.27 0.38 -3.57
CA ALA A 52 -3.67 1.70 -4.04
C ALA A 52 -2.62 2.76 -3.72
N LEU A 53 -2.00 2.66 -2.54
CA LEU A 53 -0.94 3.58 -2.15
C LEU A 53 0.28 3.43 -3.05
N VAL A 54 0.64 2.21 -3.42
CA VAL A 54 1.72 1.97 -4.38
C VAL A 54 1.44 2.71 -5.68
N ALA A 55 0.22 2.60 -6.20
CA ALA A 55 -0.16 3.27 -7.45
C ALA A 55 0.00 4.78 -7.34
N LYS A 56 -0.39 5.37 -6.22
CA LYS A 56 -0.24 6.81 -5.99
C LYS A 56 1.22 7.23 -5.94
N ILE A 57 2.04 6.44 -5.25
CA ILE A 57 3.47 6.73 -5.13
C ILE A 57 4.14 6.65 -6.49
N GLU A 58 3.82 5.63 -7.28
CA GLU A 58 4.40 5.47 -8.61
C GLU A 58 3.97 6.61 -9.54
N ALA A 59 2.72 7.06 -9.43
CA ALA A 59 2.25 8.21 -10.20
C ALA A 59 3.03 9.47 -9.83
N ALA A 60 3.30 9.67 -8.55
CA ALA A 60 4.08 10.83 -8.09
C ALA A 60 5.52 10.77 -8.62
N ARG A 61 6.11 9.58 -8.66
CA ARG A 61 7.47 9.41 -9.19
C ARG A 61 7.54 9.74 -10.68
N ARG A 62 6.50 9.37 -11.44
CA ARG A 62 6.48 9.66 -12.88
C ARG A 62 6.37 11.15 -13.18
N LYS A 63 5.80 11.92 -12.25
CA LYS A 63 5.67 13.36 -12.43
C LYS A 63 6.91 14.14 -12.05
N ALA A 64 7.79 13.54 -11.28
CA ALA A 64 8.98 14.21 -10.77
C ALA A 64 10.06 14.42 -11.82
#